data_c2d127dc615802ad6699b0e64b366d9c
#
_entry.id   c2d127dc615802ad6699b0e64b366d9c
#
_cell.length_a   1.000
_cell.length_b   1.000
_cell.length_c   1.000
_cell.angle_alpha   90.00
_cell.angle_beta   90.00
_cell.angle_gamma   90.00
#
_symmetry.space_group_name_H-M   'P 1'
#
loop_
_entity.id
_entity.type
_entity.pdbx_description
1 polymer ?
#
loop_
_entity_poly.entity_id
_entity_poly.type
_entity_poly.pdbx_seq_one_letter_code
_entity_poly.pdbx_strand_id
1 'polypeptide(L)'
;RLYSAGQPGGARSDKLLYQAQLALDEKLRLKVVRKMFELRFGEEPPSRRSVDQLRGMEGARVRKTYQLLAKQYGVKWHGRRYDPTQWNASDVANQCLSAATACLYGITEAAILAAGYAPAIGFLHTGKPLSFVYDIADIVKFETVVPVAFRCVAAIKKNDIDDIETSERLVR
;
A
#
# COMPACT_ATOMS: atom_id res chain seq x y z
N ARG A 1 22.85 -6.89 -1.37
CA ARG A 1 22.51 -6.11 -0.17
C ARG A 1 22.05 -7.07 0.92
N LEU A 2 22.66 -7.01 2.10
CA LEU A 2 22.26 -7.78 3.29
C LEU A 2 21.07 -7.08 3.95
N TYR A 3 19.89 -7.64 3.84
CA TYR A 3 18.65 -7.05 4.35
C TYR A 3 18.51 -7.03 5.87
N SER A 4 19.30 -7.79 6.58
CA SER A 4 19.23 -7.91 8.04
C SER A 4 20.41 -7.29 8.76
N ALA A 5 21.40 -6.78 8.05
CA ALA A 5 22.57 -6.17 8.68
C ALA A 5 22.15 -4.86 9.34
N GLY A 6 22.43 -4.73 10.62
CA GLY A 6 22.18 -3.50 11.37
C GLY A 6 20.81 -3.42 12.06
N GLN A 7 20.07 -4.47 12.16
CA GLN A 7 18.87 -4.50 13.02
C GLN A 7 19.30 -4.29 14.48
N PRO A 8 18.62 -3.39 15.22
CA PRO A 8 18.91 -3.20 16.65
C PRO A 8 18.80 -4.49 17.44
N GLY A 9 19.58 -4.62 18.49
CA GLY A 9 19.42 -5.72 19.44
C GLY A 9 17.97 -5.81 19.93
N GLY A 10 17.36 -6.99 19.85
CA GLY A 10 15.94 -7.22 20.15
C GLY A 10 15.03 -7.25 18.93
N ALA A 11 15.55 -6.96 17.71
CA ALA A 11 14.77 -7.20 16.50
C ALA A 11 14.50 -8.69 16.32
N ARG A 12 13.25 -9.02 16.03
CA ARG A 12 12.83 -10.41 15.84
C ARG A 12 13.00 -10.80 14.37
N SER A 13 13.41 -12.04 14.14
CA SER A 13 13.44 -12.67 12.80
C SER A 13 12.89 -14.10 12.82
N ASP A 14 12.27 -14.48 13.95
CA ASP A 14 11.76 -15.83 14.18
C ASP A 14 10.61 -16.21 13.25
N LYS A 15 9.96 -15.24 12.63
CA LYS A 15 8.89 -15.48 11.67
C LYS A 15 9.35 -15.65 10.22
N LEU A 16 10.61 -15.35 9.92
CA LEU A 16 11.16 -15.40 8.56
C LEU A 16 10.95 -16.76 7.88
N LEU A 17 11.35 -17.85 8.54
CA LEU A 17 11.25 -19.18 7.96
C LEU A 17 9.78 -19.62 7.76
N TYR A 18 8.94 -19.30 8.73
CA TYR A 18 7.50 -19.57 8.63
C TYR A 18 6.87 -18.78 7.46
N GLN A 19 7.20 -17.49 7.31
CA GLN A 19 6.73 -16.67 6.21
C GLN A 19 7.21 -17.22 4.86
N ALA A 20 8.48 -17.61 4.76
CA ALA A 20 9.03 -18.20 3.54
C ALA A 20 8.31 -19.50 3.16
N GLN A 21 8.05 -20.38 4.13
CA GLN A 21 7.29 -21.61 3.91
C GLN A 21 5.89 -21.31 3.35
N LEU A 22 5.17 -20.36 3.93
CA LEU A 22 3.84 -19.95 3.46
C LEU A 22 3.88 -19.37 2.04
N ALA A 23 4.93 -18.60 1.71
CA ALA A 23 5.07 -17.94 0.41
C ALA A 23 5.48 -18.91 -0.71
N LEU A 24 6.25 -19.95 -0.40
CA LEU A 24 6.75 -20.93 -1.36
C LEU A 24 5.74 -22.04 -1.68
N ASP A 25 4.88 -22.40 -0.75
CA ASP A 25 3.80 -23.36 -0.97
C ASP A 25 2.60 -22.67 -1.64
N GLU A 26 2.27 -23.06 -2.86
CA GLU A 26 1.19 -22.43 -3.63
C GLU A 26 -0.18 -22.48 -2.93
N LYS A 27 -0.48 -23.57 -2.22
CA LYS A 27 -1.77 -23.73 -1.54
C LYS A 27 -1.84 -22.85 -0.29
N LEU A 28 -0.75 -22.78 0.47
CA LEU A 28 -0.65 -21.93 1.66
C LEU A 28 -0.64 -20.45 1.26
N ARG A 29 0.14 -20.12 0.25
CA ARG A 29 0.17 -18.77 -0.34
C ARG A 29 -1.23 -18.32 -0.77
N LEU A 30 -1.96 -19.14 -1.48
CA LEU A 30 -3.32 -18.83 -1.90
C LEU A 30 -4.25 -18.60 -0.71
N LYS A 31 -4.13 -19.38 0.37
CA LYS A 31 -4.91 -19.16 1.61
C LYS A 31 -4.61 -17.79 2.23
N VAL A 32 -3.34 -17.40 2.30
CA VAL A 32 -2.93 -16.07 2.81
C VAL A 32 -3.49 -14.96 1.93
N VAL A 33 -3.34 -15.05 0.61
CA VAL A 33 -3.87 -14.06 -0.34
C VAL A 33 -5.39 -13.92 -0.23
N ARG A 34 -6.11 -15.03 -0.09
CA ARG A 34 -7.57 -15.00 0.13
C ARG A 34 -7.94 -14.27 1.41
N LYS A 35 -7.19 -14.50 2.49
CA LYS A 35 -7.42 -13.79 3.76
C LYS A 35 -7.10 -12.30 3.67
N MET A 36 -6.05 -11.93 2.97
CA MET A 36 -5.74 -10.52 2.68
C MET A 36 -6.84 -9.85 1.87
N PHE A 37 -7.38 -10.53 0.86
CA PHE A 37 -8.50 -10.04 0.06
C PHE A 37 -9.75 -9.80 0.92
N GLU A 38 -10.11 -10.77 1.76
CA GLU A 38 -11.22 -10.66 2.71
C GLU A 38 -11.04 -9.47 3.65
N LEU A 39 -9.87 -9.34 4.27
CA LEU A 39 -9.55 -8.23 5.17
C LEU A 39 -9.65 -6.86 4.49
N ARG A 40 -9.21 -6.79 3.22
CA ARG A 40 -9.19 -5.54 2.47
C ARG A 40 -10.57 -5.13 1.96
N PHE A 41 -11.42 -6.07 1.57
CA PHE A 41 -12.68 -5.78 0.90
C PHE A 41 -13.92 -6.13 1.72
N GLY A 42 -13.75 -6.70 2.91
CA GLY A 42 -14.85 -7.08 3.81
C GLY A 42 -15.69 -8.26 3.31
N GLU A 43 -15.25 -8.96 2.27
CA GLU A 43 -15.95 -10.11 1.70
C GLU A 43 -14.98 -11.21 1.23
N GLU A 44 -15.41 -12.45 1.28
CA GLU A 44 -14.63 -13.57 0.76
C GLU A 44 -14.43 -13.44 -0.76
N PRO A 45 -13.20 -13.70 -1.26
CA PRO A 45 -12.98 -13.76 -2.68
C PRO A 45 -13.70 -14.96 -3.30
N PRO A 46 -14.09 -14.89 -4.60
CA PRO A 46 -14.74 -16.01 -5.29
C PRO A 46 -13.92 -17.29 -5.19
N SER A 47 -14.61 -18.43 -5.06
CA SER A 47 -13.98 -19.75 -5.05
C SER A 47 -13.24 -20.01 -6.37
N ARG A 48 -12.28 -20.92 -6.36
CA ARG A 48 -11.54 -21.40 -7.55
C ARG A 48 -10.81 -20.30 -8.32
N ARG A 49 -10.28 -19.28 -7.64
CA ARG A 49 -9.43 -18.24 -8.23
C ARG A 49 -7.98 -18.45 -7.83
N SER A 50 -7.08 -18.33 -8.81
CA SER A 50 -5.63 -18.31 -8.57
C SER A 50 -5.19 -16.98 -7.96
N VAL A 51 -3.96 -16.91 -7.45
CA VAL A 51 -3.35 -15.68 -6.95
C VAL A 51 -3.36 -14.58 -8.01
N ASP A 52 -3.01 -14.90 -9.26
CA ASP A 52 -2.98 -13.92 -10.37
C ASP A 52 -4.38 -13.41 -10.73
N GLN A 53 -5.39 -14.28 -10.68
CA GLN A 53 -6.78 -13.85 -10.90
C GLN A 53 -7.26 -12.92 -9.77
N LEU A 54 -6.93 -13.23 -8.52
CA LEU A 54 -7.27 -12.36 -7.37
C LEU A 54 -6.56 -11.01 -7.47
N ARG A 55 -5.29 -10.99 -7.90
CA ARG A 55 -4.52 -9.77 -8.17
C ARG A 55 -5.16 -8.92 -9.27
N GLY A 56 -5.65 -9.53 -10.33
CA GLY A 56 -6.38 -8.83 -11.39
C GLY A 56 -7.68 -8.20 -10.89
N MET A 57 -8.45 -8.94 -10.09
CA MET A 57 -9.68 -8.44 -9.46
C MET A 57 -9.41 -7.29 -8.49
N GLU A 58 -8.37 -7.42 -7.67
CA GLU A 58 -7.91 -6.37 -6.78
C GLU A 58 -7.60 -5.09 -7.54
N GLY A 59 -6.77 -5.17 -8.58
CA GLY A 59 -6.41 -4.02 -9.39
C GLY A 59 -7.61 -3.31 -10.03
N ALA A 60 -8.65 -4.04 -10.45
CA ALA A 60 -9.88 -3.46 -10.96
C ALA A 60 -10.67 -2.71 -9.86
N ARG A 61 -10.79 -3.30 -8.67
CA ARG A 61 -11.45 -2.67 -7.51
C ARG A 61 -10.72 -1.42 -7.06
N VAL A 62 -9.40 -1.50 -6.95
CA VAL A 62 -8.54 -0.36 -6.59
C VAL A 62 -8.77 0.83 -7.52
N ARG A 63 -8.77 0.61 -8.82
CA ARG A 63 -9.04 1.69 -9.80
C ARG A 63 -10.41 2.31 -9.58
N LYS A 64 -11.45 1.50 -9.36
CA LYS A 64 -12.81 1.98 -9.10
C LYS A 64 -12.89 2.77 -7.79
N THR A 65 -12.23 2.30 -6.73
CA THR A 65 -12.22 2.96 -5.43
C THR A 65 -11.56 4.34 -5.51
N TYR A 66 -10.42 4.47 -6.22
CA TYR A 66 -9.81 5.78 -6.48
C TYR A 66 -10.77 6.73 -7.19
N GLN A 67 -11.47 6.27 -8.22
CA GLN A 67 -12.44 7.09 -8.94
C GLN A 67 -13.59 7.56 -8.06
N LEU A 68 -14.13 6.67 -7.22
CA LEU A 68 -15.21 6.99 -6.28
C LEU A 68 -14.78 8.02 -5.24
N LEU A 69 -13.61 7.81 -4.61
CA LEU A 69 -13.07 8.74 -3.63
C LEU A 69 -12.74 10.09 -4.26
N ALA A 70 -12.12 10.11 -5.44
CA ALA A 70 -11.86 11.36 -6.15
C ALA A 70 -13.15 12.14 -6.44
N LYS A 71 -14.22 11.45 -6.87
CA LYS A 71 -15.54 12.07 -7.06
C LYS A 71 -16.12 12.60 -5.74
N GLN A 72 -16.01 11.83 -4.67
CA GLN A 72 -16.50 12.21 -3.34
C GLN A 72 -15.84 13.51 -2.83
N TYR A 73 -14.54 13.67 -3.06
CA TYR A 73 -13.78 14.84 -2.64
C TYR A 73 -13.70 15.96 -3.69
N GLY A 74 -14.39 15.84 -4.83
CA GLY A 74 -14.36 16.85 -5.90
C GLY A 74 -12.99 17.00 -6.57
N VAL A 75 -12.14 15.97 -6.54
CA VAL A 75 -10.80 15.94 -7.12
C VAL A 75 -10.86 15.46 -8.57
N LYS A 76 -10.20 16.19 -9.50
CA LYS A 76 -9.98 15.69 -10.87
C LYS A 76 -9.00 14.52 -10.80
N TRP A 77 -9.42 13.35 -11.29
CA TRP A 77 -8.62 12.14 -11.23
C TRP A 77 -8.41 11.52 -12.60
N HIS A 78 -7.14 11.41 -13.00
CA HIS A 78 -6.74 10.84 -14.31
C HIS A 78 -6.04 9.47 -14.17
N GLY A 79 -6.09 8.89 -12.99
CA GLY A 79 -5.44 7.63 -12.66
C GLY A 79 -4.19 7.80 -11.80
N ARG A 80 -3.76 6.71 -11.17
CA ARG A 80 -2.53 6.67 -10.39
C ARG A 80 -1.33 6.70 -11.32
N ARG A 81 -0.55 7.76 -11.25
CA ARG A 81 0.72 7.93 -11.96
C ARG A 81 1.81 8.12 -10.92
N TYR A 82 2.75 7.21 -10.90
CA TYR A 82 3.90 7.29 -10.01
C TYR A 82 5.18 7.14 -10.82
N ASP A 83 5.93 8.23 -10.91
CA ASP A 83 7.27 8.25 -11.47
C ASP A 83 8.18 8.99 -10.47
N PRO A 84 9.08 8.27 -9.76
CA PRO A 84 9.94 8.89 -8.78
C PRO A 84 10.95 9.88 -9.39
N THR A 85 11.18 9.79 -10.70
CA THR A 85 12.12 10.68 -11.42
C THR A 85 11.47 11.97 -11.89
N GLN A 86 10.14 12.05 -11.90
CA GLN A 86 9.36 13.17 -12.42
C GLN A 86 8.34 13.69 -11.39
N TRP A 87 8.78 13.88 -10.16
CA TRP A 87 7.92 14.36 -9.08
C TRP A 87 7.18 15.65 -9.44
N ASN A 88 7.91 16.64 -9.96
CA ASN A 88 7.34 17.95 -10.29
C ASN A 88 6.39 17.93 -11.51
N ALA A 89 6.46 16.91 -12.34
CA ALA A 89 5.54 16.73 -13.48
C ALA A 89 4.25 15.99 -13.08
N SER A 90 4.18 15.45 -11.86
CA SER A 90 2.99 14.80 -11.34
C SER A 90 1.93 15.83 -10.94
N ASP A 91 0.65 15.51 -11.14
CA ASP A 91 -0.43 16.33 -10.62
C ASP A 91 -0.48 16.29 -9.08
N VAL A 92 -1.06 17.33 -8.47
CA VAL A 92 -1.13 17.49 -7.01
C VAL A 92 -1.77 16.27 -6.32
N ALA A 93 -2.77 15.64 -6.95
CA ALA A 93 -3.42 14.46 -6.37
C ALA A 93 -2.45 13.26 -6.30
N ASN A 94 -1.63 13.05 -7.33
CA ASN A 94 -0.61 12.01 -7.32
C ASN A 94 0.55 12.33 -6.38
N GLN A 95 0.92 13.59 -6.20
CA GLN A 95 1.93 14.02 -5.21
C GLN A 95 1.45 13.76 -3.78
N CYS A 96 0.27 14.25 -3.40
CA CYS A 96 -0.32 13.98 -2.08
C CYS A 96 -0.47 12.49 -1.79
N LEU A 97 -0.94 11.71 -2.77
CA LEU A 97 -1.04 10.25 -2.63
C LEU A 97 0.32 9.59 -2.48
N SER A 98 1.36 10.09 -3.15
CA SER A 98 2.71 9.52 -3.04
C SER A 98 3.31 9.79 -1.66
N ALA A 99 3.18 11.02 -1.14
CA ALA A 99 3.64 11.38 0.20
C ALA A 99 2.92 10.53 1.27
N ALA A 100 1.59 10.48 1.23
CA ALA A 100 0.78 9.71 2.17
C ALA A 100 1.08 8.20 2.12
N THR A 101 1.28 7.66 0.92
CA THR A 101 1.60 6.25 0.73
C THR A 101 3.02 5.92 1.22
N ALA A 102 3.99 6.82 1.01
CA ALA A 102 5.35 6.65 1.52
C ALA A 102 5.37 6.59 3.06
N CYS A 103 4.61 7.46 3.73
CA CYS A 103 4.44 7.43 5.17
C CYS A 103 3.85 6.09 5.65
N LEU A 104 2.76 5.63 5.02
CA LEU A 104 2.14 4.34 5.34
C LEU A 104 3.12 3.17 5.17
N TYR A 105 3.92 3.18 4.09
CA TYR A 105 4.91 2.12 3.85
C TYR A 105 5.99 2.10 4.92
N GLY A 106 6.50 3.26 5.35
CA GLY A 106 7.49 3.33 6.42
C GLY A 106 6.97 2.78 7.75
N ILE A 107 5.75 3.16 8.14
CA ILE A 107 5.10 2.64 9.36
C ILE A 107 4.87 1.12 9.24
N THR A 108 4.38 0.67 8.10
CA THR A 108 4.11 -0.76 7.85
C THR A 108 5.40 -1.58 7.87
N GLU A 109 6.49 -1.07 7.28
CA GLU A 109 7.79 -1.73 7.31
C GLU A 109 8.31 -1.87 8.74
N ALA A 110 8.25 -0.80 9.53
CA ALA A 110 8.63 -0.84 10.94
C ALA A 110 7.82 -1.88 11.74
N ALA A 111 6.51 -1.95 11.50
CA ALA A 111 5.64 -2.93 12.16
C ALA A 111 5.97 -4.38 11.74
N ILE A 112 6.25 -4.63 10.47
CA ILE A 112 6.64 -5.93 9.93
C ILE A 112 7.95 -6.40 10.57
N LEU A 113 8.96 -5.52 10.63
CA LEU A 113 10.24 -5.80 11.26
C LEU A 113 10.10 -6.07 12.75
N ALA A 114 9.35 -5.24 13.46
CA ALA A 114 9.06 -5.43 14.89
C ALA A 114 8.34 -6.75 15.17
N ALA A 115 7.49 -7.21 14.25
CA ALA A 115 6.80 -8.49 14.36
C ALA A 115 7.65 -9.70 13.97
N GLY A 116 8.88 -9.51 13.46
CA GLY A 116 9.83 -10.57 13.10
C GLY A 116 9.65 -11.14 11.70
N TYR A 117 8.93 -10.44 10.82
CA TYR A 117 8.74 -10.82 9.42
C TYR A 117 9.72 -10.11 8.50
N ALA A 118 9.88 -10.65 7.27
CA ALA A 118 10.73 -10.07 6.24
C ALA A 118 9.92 -9.18 5.28
N PRO A 119 10.27 -7.90 5.09
CA PRO A 119 9.59 -7.00 4.16
C PRO A 119 9.57 -7.48 2.71
N ALA A 120 10.59 -8.24 2.29
CA ALA A 120 10.75 -8.70 0.91
C ALA A 120 9.91 -9.93 0.53
N ILE A 121 9.43 -10.71 1.50
CA ILE A 121 8.69 -11.95 1.25
C ILE A 121 7.19 -11.65 1.24
N GLY A 122 6.67 -11.20 0.11
CA GLY A 122 5.25 -10.96 -0.09
C GLY A 122 4.49 -12.16 -0.64
N PHE A 123 3.18 -12.06 -0.61
CA PHE A 123 2.24 -13.11 -1.05
C PHE A 123 1.51 -12.72 -2.34
N LEU A 124 1.00 -11.51 -2.41
CA LEU A 124 0.36 -10.95 -3.60
C LEU A 124 1.38 -10.18 -4.45
N HIS A 125 2.17 -9.32 -3.82
CA HIS A 125 3.31 -8.67 -4.44
C HIS A 125 4.56 -9.53 -4.25
N THR A 126 5.35 -9.69 -5.31
CA THR A 126 6.59 -10.50 -5.28
C THR A 126 7.70 -9.80 -6.07
N GLY A 127 8.96 -10.16 -5.76
CA GLY A 127 10.13 -9.72 -6.52
C GLY A 127 10.62 -8.30 -6.22
N LYS A 128 10.09 -7.64 -5.17
CA LYS A 128 10.53 -6.32 -4.74
C LYS A 128 10.98 -6.33 -3.28
N PRO A 129 11.90 -5.42 -2.88
CA PRO A 129 12.38 -5.35 -1.49
C PRO A 129 11.28 -5.14 -0.45
N LEU A 130 10.18 -4.51 -0.82
CA LEU A 130 9.05 -4.17 0.05
C LEU A 130 7.77 -4.92 -0.33
N SER A 131 7.87 -6.11 -0.93
CA SER A 131 6.70 -6.87 -1.40
C SER A 131 5.66 -7.09 -0.30
N PHE A 132 6.08 -7.51 0.89
CA PHE A 132 5.17 -7.73 2.02
C PHE A 132 4.65 -6.43 2.65
N VAL A 133 5.44 -5.37 2.59
CA VAL A 133 4.99 -4.03 3.01
C VAL A 133 3.82 -3.58 2.15
N TYR A 134 3.90 -3.77 0.84
CA TYR A 134 2.79 -3.45 -0.06
C TYR A 134 1.56 -4.29 0.25
N ASP A 135 1.73 -5.59 0.47
CA ASP A 135 0.64 -6.50 0.81
C ASP A 135 -0.12 -6.04 2.06
N ILE A 136 0.58 -5.69 3.12
CA ILE A 136 -0.03 -5.28 4.40
C ILE A 136 -0.58 -3.85 4.31
N ALA A 137 0.19 -2.91 3.76
CA ALA A 137 -0.25 -1.52 3.63
C ALA A 137 -1.53 -1.40 2.79
N ASP A 138 -1.64 -2.18 1.74
CA ASP A 138 -2.79 -2.15 0.84
C ASP A 138 -4.10 -2.61 1.51
N ILE A 139 -4.04 -3.34 2.62
CA ILE A 139 -5.23 -3.72 3.40
C ILE A 139 -5.93 -2.47 3.97
N VAL A 140 -5.16 -1.51 4.50
CA VAL A 140 -5.70 -0.34 5.22
C VAL A 140 -5.63 0.98 4.42
N LYS A 141 -4.98 0.99 3.28
CA LYS A 141 -4.66 2.18 2.49
C LYS A 141 -5.87 3.05 2.15
N PHE A 142 -6.97 2.41 1.74
CA PHE A 142 -8.17 3.12 1.31
C PHE A 142 -9.04 3.64 2.45
N GLU A 143 -8.83 3.13 3.64
CA GLU A 143 -9.51 3.61 4.87
C GLU A 143 -8.70 4.69 5.58
N THR A 144 -7.41 4.79 5.31
CA THR A 144 -6.48 5.66 6.03
C THR A 144 -5.95 6.80 5.14
N VAL A 145 -4.90 6.54 4.38
CA VAL A 145 -4.13 7.60 3.72
C VAL A 145 -4.76 8.15 2.44
N VAL A 146 -5.52 7.37 1.69
CA VAL A 146 -6.13 7.85 0.45
C VAL A 146 -7.18 8.93 0.69
N PRO A 147 -8.13 8.79 1.66
CA PRO A 147 -9.07 9.85 1.99
C PRO A 147 -8.37 11.13 2.47
N VAL A 148 -7.30 11.00 3.27
CA VAL A 148 -6.53 12.15 3.75
C VAL A 148 -5.88 12.89 2.58
N ALA A 149 -5.20 12.16 1.68
CA ALA A 149 -4.57 12.75 0.50
C ALA A 149 -5.58 13.53 -0.36
N PHE A 150 -6.77 12.96 -0.62
CA PHE A 150 -7.79 13.66 -1.40
C PHE A 150 -8.41 14.86 -0.68
N ARG A 151 -8.52 14.82 0.65
CA ARG A 151 -8.92 16.02 1.44
C ARG A 151 -7.89 17.15 1.30
N CYS A 152 -6.59 16.82 1.37
CA CYS A 152 -5.54 17.82 1.15
C CYS A 152 -5.65 18.45 -0.24
N VAL A 153 -5.87 17.64 -1.28
CA VAL A 153 -6.05 18.15 -2.65
C VAL A 153 -7.27 19.06 -2.76
N ALA A 154 -8.37 18.71 -2.12
CA ALA A 154 -9.58 19.54 -2.10
C ALA A 154 -9.35 20.88 -1.38
N ALA A 155 -8.58 20.89 -0.27
CA ALA A 155 -8.22 22.09 0.47
C ALA A 155 -7.33 23.03 -0.36
N ILE A 156 -6.28 22.50 -1.01
CA ILE A 156 -5.42 23.25 -1.93
C ILE A 156 -6.24 23.94 -3.03
N LYS A 157 -7.22 23.22 -3.61
CA LYS A 157 -8.09 23.79 -4.66
C LYS A 157 -8.98 24.93 -4.18
N LYS A 158 -9.30 24.98 -2.88
CA LYS A 158 -10.10 26.05 -2.29
C LYS A 158 -9.26 27.25 -1.85
N ASN A 159 -7.96 27.28 -2.19
CA ASN A 159 -6.98 28.24 -1.69
C ASN A 159 -6.83 28.26 -0.16
N ASP A 160 -7.21 27.15 0.51
CA ASP A 160 -7.00 27.01 1.95
C ASP A 160 -5.55 26.66 2.29
N ILE A 161 -4.77 26.25 1.28
CA ILE A 161 -3.36 25.86 1.35
C ILE A 161 -2.69 26.27 0.04
N ASP A 162 -1.66 27.13 0.11
CA ASP A 162 -1.05 27.74 -1.07
C ASP A 162 0.02 26.85 -1.76
N ASP A 163 0.57 25.84 -1.08
CA ASP A 163 1.63 25.01 -1.63
C ASP A 163 1.57 23.53 -1.20
N ILE A 164 2.35 22.71 -1.88
CA ILE A 164 2.45 21.28 -1.63
C ILE A 164 3.20 20.96 -0.34
N GLU A 165 4.17 21.79 0.05
CA GLU A 165 4.93 21.59 1.30
C GLU A 165 4.00 21.63 2.52
N THR A 166 3.05 22.56 2.50
CA THR A 166 2.02 22.64 3.52
C THR A 166 1.08 21.43 3.48
N SER A 167 0.71 20.96 2.29
CA SER A 167 -0.13 19.75 2.16
C SER A 167 0.56 18.49 2.61
N GLU A 168 1.86 18.37 2.43
CA GLU A 168 2.65 17.23 2.94
C GLU A 168 2.67 17.19 4.47
N ARG A 169 2.72 18.34 5.13
CA ARG A 169 2.63 18.41 6.60
C ARG A 169 1.29 17.94 7.14
N LEU A 170 0.20 18.16 6.40
CA LEU A 170 -1.14 17.70 6.80
C LEU A 170 -1.34 16.19 6.61
N VAL A 171 -0.54 15.56 5.77
CA VAL A 171 -0.61 14.12 5.47
C VAL A 171 0.28 13.31 6.40
N ARG A 172 1.31 13.90 6.98
CA ARG A 172 2.22 13.27 7.96
C ARG A 172 1.66 13.36 9.37
#